data_a6dcfc812e42f2abc83b13e137861af0
#
_entry.id   a6dcfc812e42f2abc83b13e137861af0
#
_cell.length_a   1.000
_cell.length_b   1.000
_cell.length_c   1.000
_cell.angle_alpha   90.00
_cell.angle_beta   90.00
_cell.angle_gamma   90.00
#
_symmetry.space_group_name_H-M   'P 1'
#
loop_
_entity.id
_entity.type
_entity.pdbx_description
1 polymer ?
#
loop_
_entity_poly.entity_id
_entity_poly.type
_entity_poly.pdbx_seq_one_letter_code
_entity_poly.pdbx_strand_id
1 'polypeptide(L)'
;MLKGKTVILGISGSIAAYKIASLASALVKKHCDVHVIMTQNATNFIHPITFETLTGNKCLVDTFDRNFDFSVEHVSLAKKADAVLVAPATANVIAKMAHGIADDMLTTTLLACQCPMIVAPAMNTRMFRNSIVQDNIKLLKCYGMEVIDPACGYLACGDTGEGKMPEPELLLQYILKALVTKKDLESLNVLVTAGPTREAIDPVRYITNHSTGKMGYAVARAAAMRGAKVTLVSGPTELAPPPFVELVDVVSAEDMFKAVTSRASKQDIIIKTAAVADYRPAVVASEKVKKKDGEMSIALERTKDILGYLGEHKKDGQFLCGFSMETENMLENSVAKLVKKNLDMIVANNLKVEGAGFGVNTNVVTLITRKGGEQLPLMSKDDVAEKLLDAIMKERA
;
A
#
# COMPACT_ATOMS: atom_id res chain seq x y z
N MET A 1 11.23 -7.30 6.55
CA MET A 1 12.27 -7.94 5.72
C MET A 1 11.84 -9.36 5.41
N LEU A 2 12.12 -9.86 4.19
CA LEU A 2 11.66 -11.19 3.74
C LEU A 2 12.65 -12.33 4.03
N LYS A 3 13.62 -12.10 4.89
CA LYS A 3 14.63 -13.11 5.26
C LYS A 3 13.96 -14.35 5.85
N GLY A 4 14.25 -15.51 5.27
CA GLY A 4 13.66 -16.78 5.67
C GLY A 4 12.27 -17.07 5.09
N LYS A 5 11.74 -16.20 4.23
CA LYS A 5 10.49 -16.44 3.50
C LYS A 5 10.78 -17.06 2.14
N THR A 6 9.98 -18.05 1.78
CA THR A 6 10.06 -18.75 0.49
C THR A 6 8.88 -18.34 -0.40
N VAL A 7 9.19 -17.87 -1.61
CA VAL A 7 8.19 -17.48 -2.61
C VAL A 7 8.36 -18.34 -3.87
N ILE A 8 7.25 -18.92 -4.35
CA ILE A 8 7.20 -19.59 -5.64
C ILE A 8 6.66 -18.60 -6.69
N LEU A 9 7.39 -18.47 -7.79
CA LEU A 9 6.98 -17.76 -8.99
C LEU A 9 6.58 -18.78 -10.06
N GLY A 10 5.29 -18.90 -10.35
CA GLY A 10 4.75 -19.74 -11.42
C GLY A 10 4.63 -18.95 -12.72
N ILE A 11 5.32 -19.37 -13.77
CA ILE A 11 5.40 -18.64 -15.04
C ILE A 11 4.77 -19.44 -16.15
N SER A 12 3.75 -18.90 -16.80
CA SER A 12 3.10 -19.54 -17.95
C SER A 12 3.41 -18.84 -19.28
N GLY A 13 3.02 -19.46 -20.40
CA GLY A 13 3.41 -19.08 -21.74
C GLY A 13 2.77 -17.77 -22.25
N SER A 14 3.35 -16.66 -21.87
CA SER A 14 2.98 -15.31 -22.32
C SER A 14 4.25 -14.48 -22.53
N ILE A 15 4.18 -13.54 -23.49
CA ILE A 15 5.28 -12.57 -23.71
C ILE A 15 5.64 -11.81 -22.42
N ALA A 16 4.68 -11.59 -21.51
CA ALA A 16 4.92 -10.89 -20.25
C ALA A 16 5.88 -11.63 -19.29
N ALA A 17 6.26 -12.88 -19.58
CA ALA A 17 7.19 -13.70 -18.78
C ALA A 17 8.55 -13.00 -18.53
N TYR A 18 9.06 -12.21 -19.50
CA TYR A 18 10.32 -11.49 -19.35
C TYR A 18 10.34 -10.52 -18.17
N LYS A 19 9.17 -9.95 -17.82
CA LYS A 19 9.05 -9.01 -16.70
C LYS A 19 9.31 -9.66 -15.34
N ILE A 20 9.08 -10.97 -15.22
CA ILE A 20 9.21 -11.69 -13.95
C ILE A 20 10.68 -11.82 -13.54
N ALA A 21 11.62 -11.70 -14.47
CA ALA A 21 13.04 -11.67 -14.13
C ALA A 21 13.40 -10.50 -13.20
N SER A 22 12.83 -9.31 -13.45
CA SER A 22 13.03 -8.15 -12.57
C SER A 22 12.40 -8.34 -11.19
N LEU A 23 11.21 -8.97 -11.12
CA LEU A 23 10.54 -9.30 -9.87
C LEU A 23 11.36 -10.32 -9.06
N ALA A 24 11.86 -11.39 -9.69
CA ALA A 24 12.71 -12.39 -9.05
C ALA A 24 13.96 -11.73 -8.44
N SER A 25 14.65 -10.88 -9.20
CA SER A 25 15.80 -10.10 -8.71
C SER A 25 15.42 -9.19 -7.52
N ALA A 26 14.25 -8.53 -7.56
CA ALA A 26 13.78 -7.66 -6.48
C ALA A 26 13.49 -8.44 -5.19
N LEU A 27 12.93 -9.65 -5.28
CA LEU A 27 12.67 -10.53 -4.14
C LEU A 27 13.99 -11.05 -3.52
N VAL A 28 14.93 -11.49 -4.36
CA VAL A 28 16.26 -11.95 -3.91
C VAL A 28 17.02 -10.84 -3.18
N LYS A 29 16.99 -9.59 -3.70
CA LYS A 29 17.57 -8.42 -3.01
C LYS A 29 16.93 -8.12 -1.65
N LYS A 30 15.70 -8.59 -1.42
CA LYS A 30 15.01 -8.53 -0.13
C LYS A 30 15.28 -9.75 0.77
N HIS A 31 16.24 -10.59 0.38
CA HIS A 31 16.64 -11.82 1.08
C HIS A 31 15.53 -12.88 1.16
N CYS A 32 14.66 -12.93 0.15
CA CYS A 32 13.67 -13.99 -0.01
C CYS A 32 14.31 -15.20 -0.71
N ASP A 33 13.94 -16.40 -0.31
CA ASP A 33 14.25 -17.64 -1.05
C ASP A 33 13.22 -17.78 -2.18
N VAL A 34 13.68 -17.63 -3.44
CA VAL A 34 12.82 -17.57 -4.62
C VAL A 34 12.98 -18.81 -5.46
N HIS A 35 11.90 -19.56 -5.64
CA HIS A 35 11.83 -20.72 -6.53
C HIS A 35 10.95 -20.40 -7.74
N VAL A 36 11.41 -20.82 -8.91
CA VAL A 36 10.69 -20.57 -10.17
C VAL A 36 10.24 -21.88 -10.79
N ILE A 37 8.97 -21.94 -11.16
CA ILE A 37 8.37 -23.05 -11.90
C ILE A 37 7.80 -22.49 -13.20
N MET A 38 8.20 -23.06 -14.32
CA MET A 38 7.75 -22.64 -15.64
C MET A 38 6.94 -23.74 -16.31
N THR A 39 5.87 -23.34 -17.00
CA THR A 39 5.27 -24.28 -17.96
C THR A 39 6.17 -24.45 -19.17
N GLN A 40 6.08 -25.59 -19.89
CA GLN A 40 6.83 -25.81 -21.11
C GLN A 40 6.66 -24.67 -22.12
N ASN A 41 5.44 -24.11 -22.24
CA ASN A 41 5.19 -23.01 -23.15
C ASN A 41 5.87 -21.70 -22.71
N ALA A 42 6.17 -21.51 -21.44
CA ALA A 42 6.87 -20.33 -20.94
C ALA A 42 8.32 -20.28 -21.41
N THR A 43 8.96 -21.43 -21.60
CA THR A 43 10.36 -21.53 -22.05
C THR A 43 10.59 -20.97 -23.46
N ASN A 44 9.53 -20.81 -24.26
CA ASN A 44 9.60 -20.14 -25.57
C ASN A 44 9.75 -18.62 -25.49
N PHE A 45 9.45 -18.00 -24.34
CA PHE A 45 9.51 -16.54 -24.14
C PHE A 45 10.71 -16.11 -23.31
N ILE A 46 11.17 -16.96 -22.38
CA ILE A 46 12.33 -16.70 -21.56
C ILE A 46 12.95 -18.03 -21.13
N HIS A 47 14.27 -18.11 -21.18
CA HIS A 47 14.96 -19.37 -20.88
C HIS A 47 15.10 -19.60 -19.37
N PRO A 48 14.94 -20.84 -18.85
CA PRO A 48 15.07 -21.18 -17.42
C PRO A 48 16.36 -20.69 -16.77
N ILE A 49 17.50 -20.74 -17.49
CA ILE A 49 18.81 -20.28 -16.99
C ILE A 49 18.79 -18.83 -16.49
N THR A 50 17.90 -17.98 -17.03
CA THR A 50 17.75 -16.60 -16.54
C THR A 50 17.35 -16.57 -15.08
N PHE A 51 16.39 -17.41 -14.70
CA PHE A 51 15.90 -17.48 -13.33
C PHE A 51 16.88 -18.20 -12.41
N GLU A 52 17.52 -19.27 -12.88
CA GLU A 52 18.55 -19.97 -12.13
C GLU A 52 19.71 -19.05 -11.75
N THR A 53 20.17 -18.22 -12.70
CA THR A 53 21.21 -17.22 -12.46
C THR A 53 20.79 -16.15 -11.44
N LEU A 54 19.52 -15.73 -11.47
CA LEU A 54 19.03 -14.68 -10.59
C LEU A 54 18.73 -15.16 -9.18
N THR A 55 18.22 -16.40 -9.04
CA THR A 55 17.74 -16.91 -7.76
C THR A 55 18.73 -17.82 -7.05
N GLY A 56 19.68 -18.40 -7.78
CA GLY A 56 20.56 -19.44 -7.27
C GLY A 56 19.89 -20.81 -7.09
N ASN A 57 18.62 -20.93 -7.47
CA ASN A 57 17.83 -22.16 -7.40
C ASN A 57 17.55 -22.71 -8.79
N LYS A 58 17.42 -24.02 -8.92
CA LYS A 58 17.00 -24.68 -10.17
C LYS A 58 15.62 -24.18 -10.58
N CYS A 59 15.44 -23.87 -11.86
CA CYS A 59 14.14 -23.55 -12.44
C CYS A 59 13.45 -24.85 -12.89
N LEU A 60 12.29 -25.13 -12.29
CA LEU A 60 11.57 -26.39 -12.53
C LEU A 60 10.65 -26.24 -13.74
N VAL A 61 10.74 -27.17 -14.69
CA VAL A 61 9.91 -27.20 -15.91
C VAL A 61 9.21 -28.55 -16.07
N ASP A 62 9.95 -29.64 -15.92
CA ASP A 62 9.47 -31.01 -16.11
C ASP A 62 9.18 -31.68 -14.76
N THR A 63 8.03 -32.32 -14.65
CA THR A 63 7.61 -33.04 -13.45
C THR A 63 8.48 -34.32 -13.23
N PHE A 64 9.04 -34.89 -14.28
CA PHE A 64 9.77 -36.14 -14.28
C PHE A 64 11.25 -36.00 -14.69
N ASP A 65 11.85 -34.85 -14.41
CA ASP A 65 13.27 -34.62 -14.59
C ASP A 65 14.04 -35.62 -13.70
N ARG A 66 14.91 -36.45 -14.32
CA ARG A 66 15.67 -37.50 -13.63
C ARG A 66 16.96 -37.01 -12.96
N ASN A 67 17.32 -35.76 -13.13
CA ASN A 67 18.49 -35.14 -12.53
C ASN A 67 18.14 -34.42 -11.21
N PHE A 68 17.54 -35.13 -10.25
CA PHE A 68 17.13 -34.58 -8.96
C PHE A 68 17.51 -35.50 -7.79
N ASP A 69 17.66 -34.94 -6.62
CA ASP A 69 17.74 -35.67 -5.36
C ASP A 69 16.43 -36.39 -5.05
N PHE A 70 16.46 -37.54 -4.39
CA PHE A 70 15.33 -38.43 -4.09
C PHE A 70 14.24 -37.77 -3.21
N SER A 71 13.72 -36.59 -3.59
CA SER A 71 12.56 -35.93 -2.98
C SER A 71 11.48 -35.66 -4.02
N VAL A 72 10.23 -35.79 -3.63
CA VAL A 72 9.11 -35.39 -4.49
C VAL A 72 9.09 -33.87 -4.53
N GLU A 73 9.84 -33.25 -5.49
CA GLU A 73 10.16 -31.82 -5.54
C GLU A 73 8.92 -30.93 -5.42
N HIS A 74 7.83 -31.24 -6.14
CA HIS A 74 6.59 -30.44 -6.09
C HIS A 74 5.95 -30.42 -4.69
N VAL A 75 5.99 -31.55 -3.95
CA VAL A 75 5.45 -31.62 -2.58
C VAL A 75 6.37 -30.92 -1.59
N SER A 76 7.68 -31.12 -1.72
CA SER A 76 8.67 -30.48 -0.85
C SER A 76 8.60 -28.95 -0.97
N LEU A 77 8.53 -28.45 -2.21
CA LEU A 77 8.44 -27.03 -2.50
C LEU A 77 7.10 -26.42 -2.06
N ALA A 78 5.99 -27.14 -2.29
CA ALA A 78 4.66 -26.72 -1.84
C ALA A 78 4.59 -26.57 -0.30
N LYS A 79 5.23 -27.46 0.46
CA LYS A 79 5.30 -27.37 1.93
C LYS A 79 6.18 -26.22 2.43
N LYS A 80 7.22 -25.85 1.67
CA LYS A 80 8.17 -24.81 2.03
C LYS A 80 7.66 -23.41 1.73
N ALA A 81 6.74 -23.27 0.77
CA ALA A 81 6.27 -21.99 0.27
C ALA A 81 5.48 -21.18 1.32
N ASP A 82 5.84 -19.92 1.52
CA ASP A 82 5.08 -18.93 2.31
C ASP A 82 4.07 -18.18 1.42
N ALA A 83 4.33 -18.05 0.12
CA ALA A 83 3.40 -17.48 -0.86
C ALA A 83 3.72 -17.97 -2.27
N VAL A 84 2.70 -17.99 -3.12
CA VAL A 84 2.83 -18.30 -4.54
C VAL A 84 2.29 -17.12 -5.37
N LEU A 85 3.02 -16.73 -6.41
CA LEU A 85 2.54 -15.84 -7.45
C LEU A 85 2.56 -16.57 -8.80
N VAL A 86 1.41 -16.69 -9.45
CA VAL A 86 1.32 -17.15 -10.83
C VAL A 86 1.27 -15.93 -11.75
N ALA A 87 2.38 -15.62 -12.39
CA ALA A 87 2.55 -14.44 -13.23
C ALA A 87 3.62 -14.70 -14.33
N PRO A 88 3.29 -14.48 -15.59
CA PRO A 88 1.95 -14.26 -16.13
C PRO A 88 1.06 -15.51 -15.99
N ALA A 89 -0.24 -15.33 -15.68
CA ALA A 89 -1.23 -16.38 -15.69
C ALA A 89 -2.04 -16.33 -17.01
N THR A 90 -1.81 -17.28 -17.90
CA THR A 90 -2.58 -17.42 -19.14
C THR A 90 -3.97 -18.00 -18.86
N ALA A 91 -4.91 -17.81 -19.79
CA ALA A 91 -6.24 -18.40 -19.69
C ALA A 91 -6.19 -19.94 -19.48
N ASN A 92 -5.22 -20.62 -20.10
CA ASN A 92 -5.03 -22.04 -19.93
C ASN A 92 -4.69 -22.43 -18.48
N VAL A 93 -3.71 -21.73 -17.87
CA VAL A 93 -3.30 -22.02 -16.47
C VAL A 93 -4.42 -21.64 -15.50
N ILE A 94 -5.11 -20.52 -15.72
CA ILE A 94 -6.29 -20.13 -14.93
C ILE A 94 -7.37 -21.20 -14.98
N ALA A 95 -7.67 -21.75 -16.15
CA ALA A 95 -8.65 -22.82 -16.31
C ALA A 95 -8.22 -24.10 -15.60
N LYS A 96 -6.94 -24.51 -15.73
CA LYS A 96 -6.40 -25.69 -15.04
C LYS A 96 -6.49 -25.53 -13.52
N MET A 97 -6.07 -24.38 -12.98
CA MET A 97 -6.17 -24.08 -11.54
C MET A 97 -7.62 -24.12 -11.04
N ALA A 98 -8.57 -23.54 -11.80
CA ALA A 98 -9.96 -23.50 -11.43
C ALA A 98 -10.62 -24.89 -11.37
N HIS A 99 -10.15 -25.84 -12.17
CA HIS A 99 -10.71 -27.19 -12.28
C HIS A 99 -9.83 -28.29 -11.72
N GLY A 100 -8.71 -27.95 -11.04
CA GLY A 100 -7.82 -28.92 -10.40
C GLY A 100 -7.06 -29.82 -11.37
N ILE A 101 -6.79 -29.35 -12.61
CA ILE A 101 -6.01 -30.10 -13.60
C ILE A 101 -4.53 -29.92 -13.29
N ALA A 102 -3.85 -31.03 -13.00
CA ALA A 102 -2.44 -31.08 -12.58
C ALA A 102 -1.63 -31.96 -13.54
N ASP A 103 -1.44 -31.49 -14.77
CA ASP A 103 -0.80 -32.21 -15.85
C ASP A 103 0.61 -31.71 -16.21
N ASP A 104 1.12 -30.74 -15.46
CA ASP A 104 2.47 -30.19 -15.56
C ASP A 104 3.04 -29.87 -14.17
N MET A 105 4.36 -29.58 -14.10
CA MET A 105 5.07 -29.30 -12.84
C MET A 105 4.46 -28.12 -12.08
N LEU A 106 4.05 -27.05 -12.78
CA LEU A 106 3.46 -25.87 -12.17
C LEU A 106 2.11 -26.21 -11.52
N THR A 107 1.18 -26.75 -12.28
CA THR A 107 -0.18 -27.03 -11.81
C THR A 107 -0.22 -28.11 -10.72
N THR A 108 0.68 -29.11 -10.80
CA THR A 108 0.86 -30.14 -9.75
C THR A 108 1.34 -29.51 -8.44
N THR A 109 2.33 -28.61 -8.50
CA THR A 109 2.82 -27.91 -7.31
C THR A 109 1.75 -27.00 -6.71
N LEU A 110 1.04 -26.24 -7.54
CA LEU A 110 -0.02 -25.34 -7.09
C LEU A 110 -1.12 -26.08 -6.35
N LEU A 111 -1.53 -27.25 -6.83
CA LEU A 111 -2.56 -28.06 -6.21
C LEU A 111 -2.15 -28.59 -4.82
N ALA A 112 -0.86 -28.74 -4.57
CA ALA A 112 -0.29 -29.18 -3.29
C ALA A 112 -0.04 -28.03 -2.31
N CYS A 113 -0.02 -26.76 -2.75
CA CYS A 113 0.26 -25.60 -1.90
C CYS A 113 -0.92 -25.26 -0.96
N GLN A 114 -0.59 -24.87 0.29
CA GLN A 114 -1.55 -24.40 1.28
C GLN A 114 -1.33 -22.91 1.66
N CYS A 115 -0.30 -22.28 1.12
CA CYS A 115 0.00 -20.87 1.35
C CYS A 115 -0.87 -19.95 0.48
N PRO A 116 -0.91 -18.64 0.76
CA PRO A 116 -1.60 -17.66 -0.08
C PRO A 116 -1.16 -17.74 -1.54
N MET A 117 -2.12 -17.78 -2.45
CA MET A 117 -1.90 -17.80 -3.89
C MET A 117 -2.40 -16.51 -4.54
N ILE A 118 -1.52 -15.91 -5.35
CA ILE A 118 -1.77 -14.69 -6.09
C ILE A 118 -1.70 -15.04 -7.58
N VAL A 119 -2.67 -14.57 -8.35
CA VAL A 119 -2.77 -14.86 -9.78
C VAL A 119 -2.82 -13.54 -10.55
N ALA A 120 -1.89 -13.35 -11.50
CA ALA A 120 -1.83 -12.17 -12.35
C ALA A 120 -2.16 -12.55 -13.80
N PRO A 121 -3.42 -12.38 -14.24
CA PRO A 121 -3.85 -12.68 -15.60
C PRO A 121 -3.06 -11.90 -16.65
N ALA A 122 -2.72 -12.57 -17.76
CA ALA A 122 -2.03 -11.96 -18.90
C ALA A 122 -2.50 -12.63 -20.20
N MET A 123 -3.32 -11.91 -20.97
CA MET A 123 -3.88 -12.40 -22.23
C MET A 123 -4.45 -11.26 -23.07
N ASN A 124 -4.85 -11.55 -24.31
CA ASN A 124 -5.58 -10.63 -25.16
C ASN A 124 -6.91 -10.20 -24.49
N THR A 125 -7.36 -8.97 -24.76
CA THR A 125 -8.59 -8.39 -24.18
C THR A 125 -9.83 -9.24 -24.46
N ARG A 126 -9.98 -9.81 -25.66
CA ARG A 126 -11.12 -10.66 -26.00
C ARG A 126 -11.11 -11.96 -25.22
N MET A 127 -9.92 -12.55 -25.00
CA MET A 127 -9.76 -13.73 -24.15
C MET A 127 -10.11 -13.38 -22.71
N PHE A 128 -9.60 -12.26 -22.19
CA PHE A 128 -9.90 -11.83 -20.81
C PHE A 128 -11.40 -11.61 -20.59
N ARG A 129 -12.09 -10.97 -21.54
CA ARG A 129 -13.54 -10.71 -21.46
C ARG A 129 -14.41 -11.93 -21.79
N ASN A 130 -13.83 -13.03 -22.21
CA ASN A 130 -14.58 -14.26 -22.48
C ASN A 130 -15.25 -14.76 -21.19
N SER A 131 -16.57 -15.09 -21.27
CA SER A 131 -17.34 -15.52 -20.10
C SER A 131 -16.74 -16.71 -19.37
N ILE A 132 -16.21 -17.70 -20.10
CA ILE A 132 -15.56 -18.89 -19.52
C ILE A 132 -14.33 -18.47 -18.69
N VAL A 133 -13.52 -17.55 -19.20
CA VAL A 133 -12.34 -17.05 -18.47
C VAL A 133 -12.77 -16.26 -17.23
N GLN A 134 -13.79 -15.41 -17.35
CA GLN A 134 -14.32 -14.64 -16.22
C GLN A 134 -14.93 -15.56 -15.15
N ASP A 135 -15.61 -16.63 -15.54
CA ASP A 135 -16.16 -17.61 -14.60
C ASP A 135 -15.04 -18.39 -13.89
N ASN A 136 -13.98 -18.79 -14.60
CA ASN A 136 -12.80 -19.40 -13.99
C ASN A 136 -12.11 -18.45 -12.98
N ILE A 137 -12.00 -17.16 -13.31
CA ILE A 137 -11.45 -16.15 -12.39
C ILE A 137 -12.31 -16.01 -11.13
N LYS A 138 -13.64 -15.97 -11.28
CA LYS A 138 -14.58 -15.96 -10.13
C LYS A 138 -14.38 -17.21 -9.26
N LEU A 139 -14.22 -18.37 -9.88
CA LEU A 139 -14.02 -19.63 -9.17
C LEU A 139 -12.72 -19.63 -8.37
N LEU A 140 -11.61 -19.12 -8.93
CA LEU A 140 -10.35 -18.93 -8.19
C LEU A 140 -10.51 -18.00 -6.98
N LYS A 141 -11.25 -16.87 -7.17
CA LYS A 141 -11.57 -15.96 -6.06
C LYS A 141 -12.43 -16.63 -4.98
N CYS A 142 -13.40 -17.48 -5.36
CA CYS A 142 -14.20 -18.27 -4.42
C CYS A 142 -13.36 -19.29 -3.62
N TYR A 143 -12.28 -19.80 -4.21
CA TYR A 143 -11.32 -20.68 -3.52
C TYR A 143 -10.29 -19.92 -2.66
N GLY A 144 -10.46 -18.59 -2.49
CA GLY A 144 -9.60 -17.76 -1.65
C GLY A 144 -8.30 -17.29 -2.31
N MET A 145 -8.14 -17.46 -3.63
CA MET A 145 -6.99 -16.94 -4.35
C MET A 145 -7.15 -15.45 -4.64
N GLU A 146 -6.09 -14.68 -4.47
CA GLU A 146 -6.08 -13.26 -4.81
C GLU A 146 -5.79 -13.08 -6.31
N VAL A 147 -6.82 -12.78 -7.11
CA VAL A 147 -6.66 -12.55 -8.55
C VAL A 147 -6.53 -11.05 -8.78
N ILE A 148 -5.36 -10.63 -9.28
CA ILE A 148 -5.04 -9.22 -9.58
C ILE A 148 -5.75 -8.83 -10.86
N ASP A 149 -6.45 -7.71 -10.85
CA ASP A 149 -7.06 -7.19 -12.07
C ASP A 149 -5.95 -6.74 -13.04
N PRO A 150 -6.03 -7.15 -14.33
CA PRO A 150 -5.04 -6.77 -15.31
C PRO A 150 -5.05 -5.27 -15.58
N ALA A 151 -3.90 -4.72 -15.91
CA ALA A 151 -3.79 -3.34 -16.32
C ALA A 151 -4.43 -3.12 -17.71
N CYS A 152 -4.93 -1.91 -17.93
CA CYS A 152 -5.33 -1.43 -19.25
C CYS A 152 -4.13 -0.83 -19.99
N GLY A 153 -4.04 -1.06 -21.29
CA GLY A 153 -2.99 -0.47 -22.11
C GLY A 153 -2.81 -1.15 -23.45
N TYR A 154 -1.72 -0.76 -24.13
CA TYR A 154 -1.32 -1.36 -25.41
C TYR A 154 -0.81 -2.78 -25.18
N LEU A 155 -1.35 -3.74 -25.90
CA LEU A 155 -1.02 -5.16 -25.86
C LEU A 155 -0.09 -5.56 -26.99
N ALA A 156 0.66 -6.63 -26.85
CA ALA A 156 1.59 -7.12 -27.85
C ALA A 156 0.91 -7.53 -29.20
N CYS A 157 -0.41 -7.78 -29.19
CA CYS A 157 -1.20 -8.05 -30.40
C CYS A 157 -1.64 -6.79 -31.15
N GLY A 158 -1.25 -5.58 -30.69
CA GLY A 158 -1.65 -4.31 -31.31
C GLY A 158 -2.97 -3.74 -30.79
N ASP A 159 -3.72 -4.46 -29.97
CA ASP A 159 -4.96 -3.98 -29.35
C ASP A 159 -4.68 -3.11 -28.12
N THR A 160 -5.61 -2.24 -27.80
CA THR A 160 -5.61 -1.47 -26.53
C THR A 160 -6.78 -1.95 -25.69
N GLY A 161 -6.53 -2.30 -24.41
CA GLY A 161 -7.58 -2.73 -23.49
C GLY A 161 -7.06 -3.44 -22.26
N GLU A 162 -7.96 -4.12 -21.57
CA GLU A 162 -7.69 -4.95 -20.39
C GLU A 162 -6.99 -6.26 -20.80
N GLY A 163 -6.13 -6.78 -19.93
CA GLY A 163 -5.43 -8.06 -20.16
C GLY A 163 -3.91 -7.97 -20.04
N LYS A 164 -3.37 -6.77 -19.86
CA LYS A 164 -1.94 -6.53 -19.63
C LYS A 164 -1.57 -6.93 -18.21
N MET A 165 -0.57 -7.79 -18.04
CA MET A 165 -0.04 -8.10 -16.72
C MET A 165 0.43 -6.82 -16.01
N PRO A 166 0.08 -6.61 -14.73
CA PRO A 166 0.59 -5.50 -13.94
C PRO A 166 2.12 -5.43 -13.92
N GLU A 167 2.67 -4.26 -13.64
CA GLU A 167 4.12 -4.08 -13.57
C GLU A 167 4.70 -4.81 -12.34
N PRO A 168 5.97 -5.26 -12.40
CA PRO A 168 6.62 -6.03 -11.36
C PRO A 168 6.58 -5.40 -9.98
N GLU A 169 6.60 -4.07 -9.91
CA GLU A 169 6.52 -3.31 -8.66
C GLU A 169 5.19 -3.54 -7.94
N LEU A 170 4.08 -3.59 -8.66
CA LEU A 170 2.77 -3.88 -8.08
C LEU A 170 2.67 -5.35 -7.68
N LEU A 171 3.17 -6.29 -8.50
CA LEU A 171 3.23 -7.71 -8.16
C LEU A 171 4.01 -7.94 -6.86
N LEU A 172 5.13 -7.23 -6.69
CA LEU A 172 5.90 -7.26 -5.44
C LEU A 172 5.07 -6.82 -4.24
N GLN A 173 4.25 -5.77 -4.37
CA GLN A 173 3.39 -5.31 -3.27
C GLN A 173 2.34 -6.37 -2.88
N TYR A 174 1.78 -7.10 -3.84
CA TYR A 174 0.86 -8.22 -3.55
C TYR A 174 1.56 -9.35 -2.79
N ILE A 175 2.78 -9.73 -3.19
CA ILE A 175 3.59 -10.72 -2.46
C ILE A 175 3.88 -10.22 -1.03
N LEU A 176 4.32 -8.98 -0.88
CA LEU A 176 4.58 -8.38 0.44
C LEU A 176 3.33 -8.42 1.32
N LYS A 177 2.17 -8.07 0.79
CA LYS A 177 0.89 -8.12 1.49
C LYS A 177 0.53 -9.55 1.92
N ALA A 178 0.75 -10.55 1.05
CA ALA A 178 0.50 -11.96 1.37
C ALA A 178 1.44 -12.49 2.47
N LEU A 179 2.69 -12.03 2.51
CA LEU A 179 3.70 -12.45 3.48
C LEU A 179 3.60 -11.75 4.85
N VAL A 180 2.84 -10.67 4.96
CA VAL A 180 2.55 -10.05 6.26
C VAL A 180 1.70 -10.99 7.10
N THR A 181 2.26 -11.48 8.19
CA THR A 181 1.58 -12.44 9.08
C THR A 181 0.59 -11.76 10.03
N LYS A 182 0.84 -10.49 10.37
CA LYS A 182 -0.01 -9.72 11.28
C LYS A 182 -1.15 -9.06 10.51
N LYS A 183 -2.35 -9.63 10.58
CA LYS A 183 -3.59 -9.13 9.94
C LYS A 183 -4.59 -8.62 10.97
N ASP A 184 -4.11 -7.95 11.99
CA ASP A 184 -4.89 -7.50 13.13
C ASP A 184 -5.79 -6.27 12.85
N LEU A 185 -5.68 -5.69 11.66
CA LEU A 185 -6.58 -4.62 11.19
C LEU A 185 -7.61 -5.13 10.17
N GLU A 186 -7.69 -6.44 9.96
CA GLU A 186 -8.68 -7.02 9.06
C GLU A 186 -10.10 -6.66 9.51
N SER A 187 -10.95 -6.33 8.54
CA SER A 187 -12.33 -5.84 8.76
C SER A 187 -12.45 -4.42 9.35
N LEU A 188 -11.37 -3.73 9.67
CA LEU A 188 -11.41 -2.35 10.15
C LEU A 188 -11.34 -1.34 9.00
N ASN A 189 -12.16 -0.28 9.13
CA ASN A 189 -12.11 0.87 8.24
C ASN A 189 -11.19 1.92 8.87
N VAL A 190 -10.14 2.30 8.16
CA VAL A 190 -9.14 3.26 8.63
C VAL A 190 -9.10 4.46 7.70
N LEU A 191 -9.32 5.65 8.23
CA LEU A 191 -9.14 6.90 7.50
C LEU A 191 -7.83 7.57 7.93
N VAL A 192 -6.99 7.87 6.95
CA VAL A 192 -5.74 8.60 7.18
C VAL A 192 -5.81 9.91 6.39
N THR A 193 -5.41 11.03 7.00
CA THR A 193 -5.18 12.27 6.24
C THR A 193 -3.70 12.49 6.01
N ALA A 194 -3.31 13.04 4.86
CA ALA A 194 -1.91 13.27 4.52
C ALA A 194 -1.70 14.56 3.71
N GLY A 195 -0.44 14.94 3.57
CA GLY A 195 -0.04 16.10 2.77
C GLY A 195 -0.37 17.45 3.41
N PRO A 196 0.04 18.55 2.76
CA PRO A 196 -0.37 19.88 3.13
C PRO A 196 -1.70 20.26 2.46
N THR A 197 -2.40 21.22 3.01
CA THR A 197 -3.43 21.95 2.24
C THR A 197 -2.82 23.18 1.56
N ARG A 198 -3.44 23.63 0.48
CA ARG A 198 -3.07 24.83 -0.27
C ARG A 198 -4.24 25.81 -0.24
N GLU A 199 -4.00 26.98 0.34
CA GLU A 199 -5.02 28.00 0.48
C GLU A 199 -4.74 29.10 -0.56
N ALA A 200 -5.58 29.17 -1.58
CA ALA A 200 -5.38 30.07 -2.72
C ALA A 200 -5.42 31.54 -2.30
N ILE A 201 -4.45 32.32 -2.78
CA ILE A 201 -4.45 33.78 -2.75
C ILE A 201 -5.10 34.31 -4.03
N ASP A 202 -4.72 33.71 -5.15
CA ASP A 202 -5.20 33.97 -6.50
C ASP A 202 -5.03 32.70 -7.36
N PRO A 203 -5.41 32.65 -8.65
CA PRO A 203 -5.26 31.44 -9.48
C PRO A 203 -3.82 30.91 -9.62
N VAL A 204 -2.81 31.66 -9.20
CA VAL A 204 -1.39 31.33 -9.40
C VAL A 204 -0.67 31.05 -8.09
N ARG A 205 -1.07 31.69 -6.99
CA ARG A 205 -0.35 31.66 -5.71
C ARG A 205 -1.22 31.15 -4.59
N TYR A 206 -0.59 30.44 -3.64
CA TYR A 206 -1.23 29.86 -2.46
C TYR A 206 -0.32 29.91 -1.25
N ILE A 207 -0.92 29.82 -0.06
CA ILE A 207 -0.24 29.57 1.21
C ILE A 207 -0.31 28.07 1.48
N THR A 208 0.78 27.48 1.97
CA THR A 208 0.85 26.05 2.29
C THR A 208 1.87 25.78 3.39
N ASN A 209 1.84 24.56 3.91
CA ASN A 209 2.82 24.02 4.85
C ASN A 209 3.91 23.22 4.14
N HIS A 210 5.09 23.05 4.77
CA HIS A 210 6.22 22.30 4.23
C HIS A 210 6.02 20.76 4.22
N SER A 211 4.85 20.27 4.57
CA SER A 211 4.58 18.82 4.61
C SER A 211 4.72 18.17 3.23
N THR A 212 5.38 17.03 3.19
CA THR A 212 5.52 16.19 1.98
C THR A 212 4.53 15.03 1.92
N GLY A 213 3.73 14.82 2.97
CA GLY A 213 2.78 13.70 3.04
C GLY A 213 3.37 12.33 3.40
N LYS A 214 4.71 12.18 3.42
CA LYS A 214 5.40 10.88 3.60
C LYS A 214 4.91 10.09 4.81
N MET A 215 4.66 10.73 5.96
CA MET A 215 4.22 10.02 7.17
C MET A 215 2.82 9.42 7.01
N GLY A 216 1.86 10.21 6.51
CA GLY A 216 0.49 9.72 6.28
C GLY A 216 0.43 8.60 5.23
N TYR A 217 1.23 8.72 4.18
CA TYR A 217 1.35 7.65 3.17
C TYR A 217 1.96 6.36 3.76
N ALA A 218 2.95 6.47 4.65
CA ALA A 218 3.52 5.31 5.34
C ALA A 218 2.49 4.65 6.26
N VAL A 219 1.71 5.43 7.03
CA VAL A 219 0.64 4.91 7.90
C VAL A 219 -0.46 4.24 7.08
N ALA A 220 -0.92 4.87 6.00
CA ALA A 220 -1.95 4.31 5.12
C ALA A 220 -1.49 2.98 4.50
N ARG A 221 -0.25 2.92 4.01
CA ARG A 221 0.36 1.68 3.48
C ARG A 221 0.45 0.59 4.54
N ALA A 222 0.98 0.88 5.72
CA ALA A 222 1.11 -0.09 6.81
C ALA A 222 -0.26 -0.64 7.23
N ALA A 223 -1.28 0.22 7.37
CA ALA A 223 -2.64 -0.21 7.71
C ALA A 223 -3.23 -1.14 6.62
N ALA A 224 -3.07 -0.80 5.34
CA ALA A 224 -3.54 -1.63 4.23
C ALA A 224 -2.82 -3.00 4.17
N MET A 225 -1.50 -3.03 4.43
CA MET A 225 -0.74 -4.28 4.51
C MET A 225 -1.19 -5.17 5.68
N ARG A 226 -1.67 -4.58 6.78
CA ARG A 226 -2.23 -5.30 7.94
C ARG A 226 -3.71 -5.67 7.77
N GLY A 227 -4.29 -5.47 6.58
CA GLY A 227 -5.63 -5.94 6.20
C GLY A 227 -6.74 -4.91 6.35
N ALA A 228 -6.47 -3.67 6.77
CA ALA A 228 -7.47 -2.62 6.87
C ALA A 228 -8.04 -2.21 5.50
N LYS A 229 -9.31 -1.80 5.48
CA LYS A 229 -9.87 -1.01 4.39
C LYS A 229 -9.52 0.46 4.62
N VAL A 230 -8.55 0.97 3.83
CA VAL A 230 -7.97 2.29 4.06
C VAL A 230 -8.50 3.32 3.08
N THR A 231 -8.96 4.46 3.60
CA THR A 231 -9.23 5.68 2.84
C THR A 231 -8.17 6.73 3.20
N LEU A 232 -7.37 7.16 2.21
CA LEU A 232 -6.37 8.21 2.35
C LEU A 232 -6.89 9.52 1.76
N VAL A 233 -7.19 10.49 2.62
CA VAL A 233 -7.54 11.85 2.20
C VAL A 233 -6.27 12.68 2.12
N SER A 234 -5.81 13.00 0.92
CA SER A 234 -4.51 13.65 0.70
C SER A 234 -4.63 15.03 0.10
N GLY A 235 -3.99 16.00 0.74
CA GLY A 235 -3.63 17.25 0.08
C GLY A 235 -2.56 17.01 -0.99
N PRO A 236 -2.21 18.03 -1.80
CA PRO A 236 -1.30 17.86 -2.94
C PRO A 236 0.09 17.39 -2.52
N THR A 237 0.53 16.26 -3.08
CA THR A 237 1.88 15.69 -2.90
C THR A 237 2.41 15.16 -4.23
N GLU A 238 3.72 14.88 -4.29
CA GLU A 238 4.36 14.22 -5.42
C GLU A 238 4.46 12.68 -5.24
N LEU A 239 3.87 12.18 -4.16
CA LEU A 239 3.93 10.75 -3.84
C LEU A 239 2.91 9.97 -4.67
N ALA A 240 3.34 8.83 -5.21
CA ALA A 240 2.41 7.88 -5.81
C ALA A 240 1.47 7.30 -4.74
N PRO A 241 0.18 7.11 -5.04
CA PRO A 241 -0.75 6.49 -4.12
C PRO A 241 -0.25 5.13 -3.63
N PRO A 242 -0.33 4.82 -2.34
CA PRO A 242 0.01 3.49 -1.85
C PRO A 242 -0.96 2.46 -2.45
N PRO A 243 -0.49 1.26 -2.82
CA PRO A 243 -1.37 0.19 -3.28
C PRO A 243 -2.36 -0.21 -2.17
N PHE A 244 -3.52 -0.72 -2.56
CA PHE A 244 -4.61 -1.18 -1.67
C PHE A 244 -5.27 -0.08 -0.83
N VAL A 245 -5.09 1.18 -1.21
CA VAL A 245 -5.63 2.35 -0.50
C VAL A 245 -6.56 3.11 -1.43
N GLU A 246 -7.77 3.46 -0.94
CA GLU A 246 -8.65 4.40 -1.63
C GLU A 246 -8.12 5.82 -1.43
N LEU A 247 -7.66 6.46 -2.52
CA LEU A 247 -7.20 7.85 -2.47
C LEU A 247 -8.37 8.81 -2.71
N VAL A 248 -8.45 9.84 -1.87
CA VAL A 248 -9.35 10.99 -2.01
C VAL A 248 -8.50 12.26 -2.06
N ASP A 249 -8.32 12.79 -3.26
CA ASP A 249 -7.56 14.02 -3.46
C ASP A 249 -8.37 15.25 -3.01
N VAL A 250 -7.72 16.13 -2.28
CA VAL A 250 -8.25 17.41 -1.82
C VAL A 250 -7.20 18.50 -2.01
N VAL A 251 -7.61 19.78 -2.04
CA VAL A 251 -6.67 20.87 -2.22
C VAL A 251 -6.63 21.77 -0.99
N SER A 252 -7.79 22.24 -0.53
CA SER A 252 -7.90 23.21 0.57
C SER A 252 -8.24 22.55 1.91
N ALA A 253 -8.10 23.28 3.00
CA ALA A 253 -8.57 22.89 4.33
C ALA A 253 -10.07 22.61 4.35
N GLU A 254 -10.86 23.38 3.59
CA GLU A 254 -12.31 23.18 3.47
C GLU A 254 -12.65 21.88 2.74
N ASP A 255 -11.91 21.55 1.66
CA ASP A 255 -12.10 20.28 0.94
C ASP A 255 -11.75 19.09 1.84
N MET A 256 -10.64 19.19 2.59
CA MET A 256 -10.25 18.16 3.53
C MET A 256 -11.26 17.99 4.65
N PHE A 257 -11.79 19.10 5.18
CA PHE A 257 -12.86 19.07 6.20
C PHE A 257 -14.08 18.30 5.68
N LYS A 258 -14.60 18.65 4.49
CA LYS A 258 -15.74 17.97 3.87
C LYS A 258 -15.48 16.48 3.60
N ALA A 259 -14.31 16.17 3.02
CA ALA A 259 -13.93 14.80 2.68
C ALA A 259 -13.83 13.90 3.93
N VAL A 260 -13.26 14.42 5.02
CA VAL A 260 -13.09 13.68 6.28
C VAL A 260 -14.43 13.53 7.00
N THR A 261 -15.17 14.62 7.22
CA THR A 261 -16.40 14.60 8.03
C THR A 261 -17.51 13.77 7.41
N SER A 262 -17.63 13.78 6.05
CA SER A 262 -18.61 12.94 5.35
C SER A 262 -18.34 11.45 5.45
N ARG A 263 -17.12 11.04 5.80
CA ARG A 263 -16.69 9.63 5.91
C ARG A 263 -16.49 9.18 7.35
N ALA A 264 -16.27 10.11 8.28
CA ALA A 264 -15.87 9.83 9.67
C ALA A 264 -16.78 8.81 10.36
N SER A 265 -18.09 8.90 10.16
CA SER A 265 -19.08 8.03 10.84
C SER A 265 -18.97 6.53 10.49
N LYS A 266 -18.25 6.18 9.43
CA LYS A 266 -18.05 4.80 8.94
C LYS A 266 -16.66 4.26 9.26
N GLN A 267 -15.82 5.04 9.96
CA GLN A 267 -14.45 4.67 10.26
C GLN A 267 -14.33 4.13 11.68
N ASP A 268 -13.54 3.08 11.85
CA ASP A 268 -13.17 2.53 13.15
C ASP A 268 -11.96 3.26 13.75
N ILE A 269 -11.04 3.68 12.89
CA ILE A 269 -9.83 4.39 13.25
C ILE A 269 -9.65 5.60 12.33
N ILE A 270 -9.42 6.78 12.91
CA ILE A 270 -9.08 8.00 12.16
C ILE A 270 -7.72 8.50 12.62
N ILE A 271 -6.78 8.64 11.68
CA ILE A 271 -5.41 9.11 11.95
C ILE A 271 -5.16 10.38 11.16
N LYS A 272 -5.13 11.51 11.84
CA LYS A 272 -4.95 12.83 11.23
C LYS A 272 -3.48 13.24 11.22
N THR A 273 -2.78 12.97 10.09
CA THR A 273 -1.36 13.34 9.91
C THR A 273 -1.15 14.56 9.00
N ALA A 274 -2.20 14.99 8.27
CA ALA A 274 -2.13 16.11 7.35
C ALA A 274 -1.74 17.42 8.05
N ALA A 275 -0.92 18.22 7.37
CA ALA A 275 -0.58 19.59 7.79
C ALA A 275 -1.60 20.57 7.18
N VAL A 276 -2.74 20.68 7.85
CA VAL A 276 -3.82 21.58 7.44
C VAL A 276 -3.47 23.01 7.86
N ALA A 277 -3.68 23.97 6.96
CA ALA A 277 -3.49 25.37 7.28
C ALA A 277 -4.54 25.86 8.29
N ASP A 278 -4.10 26.50 9.37
CA ASP A 278 -4.98 27.09 10.40
C ASP A 278 -5.65 28.37 9.91
N TYR A 279 -5.09 29.01 8.88
CA TYR A 279 -5.57 30.26 8.29
C TYR A 279 -5.61 30.15 6.76
N ARG A 280 -6.58 30.83 6.16
CA ARG A 280 -6.70 31.00 4.71
C ARG A 280 -6.94 32.49 4.36
N PRO A 281 -6.65 32.92 3.12
CA PRO A 281 -7.05 34.25 2.68
C PRO A 281 -8.56 34.45 2.83
N ALA A 282 -8.97 35.57 3.46
CA ALA A 282 -10.39 35.92 3.65
C ALA A 282 -11.08 36.17 2.30
N VAL A 283 -10.33 36.65 1.31
CA VAL A 283 -10.81 36.88 -0.07
C VAL A 283 -9.78 36.27 -1.03
N VAL A 284 -10.24 35.42 -1.93
CA VAL A 284 -9.46 34.88 -3.03
C VAL A 284 -9.69 35.74 -4.26
N ALA A 285 -8.62 36.30 -4.83
CA ALA A 285 -8.72 37.08 -6.05
C ALA A 285 -9.05 36.16 -7.25
N SER A 286 -9.99 36.59 -8.10
CA SER A 286 -10.39 35.87 -9.31
C SER A 286 -9.33 35.92 -10.41
N GLU A 287 -8.44 36.93 -10.36
CA GLU A 287 -7.33 37.10 -11.28
C GLU A 287 -6.00 37.23 -10.52
N LYS A 288 -4.89 36.97 -11.21
CA LYS A 288 -3.56 37.17 -10.65
C LYS A 288 -3.36 38.59 -10.15
N VAL A 289 -3.13 38.75 -8.84
CA VAL A 289 -2.84 40.05 -8.22
C VAL A 289 -1.55 40.63 -8.82
N LYS A 290 -1.67 41.76 -9.51
CA LYS A 290 -0.52 42.44 -10.13
C LYS A 290 0.33 43.14 -9.06
N LYS A 291 1.65 43.24 -9.33
CA LYS A 291 2.53 44.06 -8.52
C LYS A 291 2.05 45.49 -8.50
N LYS A 292 1.98 46.11 -7.32
CA LYS A 292 1.79 47.53 -7.10
C LYS A 292 3.02 48.05 -6.34
N ASP A 293 3.32 49.33 -6.52
CA ASP A 293 4.36 49.95 -5.70
C ASP A 293 3.85 50.05 -4.25
N GLY A 294 4.67 49.57 -3.30
CA GLY A 294 4.36 49.58 -1.87
C GLY A 294 4.17 48.17 -1.26
N GLU A 295 3.81 48.13 0.01
CA GLU A 295 3.58 46.89 0.77
C GLU A 295 2.26 46.24 0.37
N MET A 296 2.25 44.92 0.39
CA MET A 296 1.08 44.09 0.16
C MET A 296 0.70 43.35 1.43
N SER A 297 -0.50 43.49 1.91
CA SER A 297 -1.06 42.74 3.04
C SER A 297 -2.17 41.81 2.54
N ILE A 298 -2.27 40.65 3.15
CA ILE A 298 -3.31 39.65 2.89
C ILE A 298 -4.07 39.45 4.20
N ALA A 299 -5.35 39.75 4.22
CA ALA A 299 -6.21 39.45 5.35
C ALA A 299 -6.44 37.93 5.41
N LEU A 300 -6.26 37.37 6.59
CA LEU A 300 -6.43 35.93 6.84
C LEU A 300 -7.61 35.68 7.76
N GLU A 301 -8.36 34.63 7.52
CA GLU A 301 -9.39 34.08 8.40
C GLU A 301 -9.08 32.67 8.84
N ARG A 302 -9.64 32.24 9.98
CA ARG A 302 -9.42 30.87 10.49
C ARG A 302 -10.12 29.83 9.64
N THR A 303 -9.46 28.70 9.43
CA THR A 303 -10.06 27.50 8.85
C THR A 303 -10.82 26.69 9.91
N LYS A 304 -11.60 25.71 9.47
CA LYS A 304 -12.33 24.80 10.37
C LYS A 304 -11.38 23.82 11.04
N ASP A 305 -11.53 23.63 12.35
CA ASP A 305 -10.75 22.63 13.10
C ASP A 305 -11.31 21.22 12.88
N ILE A 306 -10.71 20.49 11.93
CA ILE A 306 -11.13 19.12 11.58
C ILE A 306 -11.02 18.19 12.80
N LEU A 307 -9.92 18.29 13.56
CA LEU A 307 -9.66 17.39 14.68
C LEU A 307 -10.60 17.69 15.87
N GLY A 308 -10.89 18.97 16.13
CA GLY A 308 -11.89 19.39 17.12
C GLY A 308 -13.27 18.87 16.77
N TYR A 309 -13.71 19.06 15.51
CA TYR A 309 -14.99 18.53 15.04
C TYR A 309 -15.10 17.00 15.20
N LEU A 310 -14.05 16.26 14.84
CA LEU A 310 -14.04 14.81 14.98
C LEU A 310 -14.14 14.36 16.44
N GLY A 311 -13.47 15.06 17.37
CA GLY A 311 -13.54 14.75 18.79
C GLY A 311 -14.91 15.02 19.42
N GLU A 312 -15.61 16.08 18.96
CA GLU A 312 -16.97 16.42 19.38
C GLU A 312 -18.02 15.42 18.86
N HIS A 313 -17.78 14.83 17.67
CA HIS A 313 -18.71 13.91 17.00
C HIS A 313 -18.23 12.45 17.00
N LYS A 314 -17.26 12.13 17.86
CA LYS A 314 -16.67 10.82 17.98
C LYS A 314 -17.70 9.80 18.44
N LYS A 315 -17.76 8.66 17.73
CA LYS A 315 -18.64 7.54 18.09
C LYS A 315 -18.00 6.61 19.13
N ASP A 316 -18.82 5.89 19.86
CA ASP A 316 -18.34 4.82 20.75
C ASP A 316 -17.58 3.76 19.95
N GLY A 317 -16.42 3.32 20.48
CA GLY A 317 -15.54 2.36 19.82
C GLY A 317 -14.67 2.93 18.69
N GLN A 318 -14.89 4.19 18.29
CA GLN A 318 -14.04 4.86 17.30
C GLN A 318 -12.75 5.37 17.94
N PHE A 319 -11.61 5.11 17.30
CA PHE A 319 -10.30 5.57 17.74
C PHE A 319 -9.84 6.79 16.95
N LEU A 320 -9.50 7.88 17.65
CA LEU A 320 -9.07 9.13 17.05
C LEU A 320 -7.63 9.45 17.43
N CYS A 321 -6.72 9.46 16.45
CA CYS A 321 -5.32 9.79 16.61
C CYS A 321 -4.99 11.09 15.87
N GLY A 322 -4.39 12.05 16.57
CA GLY A 322 -3.90 13.30 15.99
C GLY A 322 -2.37 13.32 15.92
N PHE A 323 -1.83 14.15 15.03
CA PHE A 323 -0.41 14.51 15.03
C PHE A 323 -0.25 15.96 15.51
N SER A 324 0.76 16.20 16.30
CA SER A 324 1.16 17.55 16.70
C SER A 324 2.62 17.80 16.34
N MET A 325 2.90 19.07 16.08
CA MET A 325 4.22 19.55 15.78
C MET A 325 4.45 20.79 16.63
N GLU A 326 5.28 20.65 17.64
CA GLU A 326 5.54 21.70 18.61
C GLU A 326 7.05 21.96 18.66
N THR A 327 7.41 23.21 18.79
CA THR A 327 8.83 23.63 18.95
C THR A 327 9.22 23.84 20.39
N GLU A 328 8.24 24.09 21.29
CA GLU A 328 8.41 24.34 22.71
C GLU A 328 7.34 23.61 23.52
N ASN A 329 7.69 23.15 24.73
CA ASN A 329 6.80 22.46 25.67
C ASN A 329 5.96 21.35 25.01
N MET A 330 6.60 20.57 24.12
CA MET A 330 5.95 19.60 23.22
C MET A 330 5.01 18.64 23.95
N LEU A 331 5.44 18.10 25.11
CA LEU A 331 4.63 17.12 25.86
C LEU A 331 3.39 17.79 26.48
N GLU A 332 3.54 18.91 27.16
CA GLU A 332 2.44 19.61 27.82
C GLU A 332 1.39 20.09 26.81
N ASN A 333 1.84 20.72 25.72
CA ASN A 333 0.98 21.19 24.65
C ASN A 333 0.21 20.04 23.97
N SER A 334 0.88 18.89 23.75
CA SER A 334 0.28 17.72 23.14
C SER A 334 -0.75 17.06 24.06
N VAL A 335 -0.47 16.95 25.36
CA VAL A 335 -1.43 16.44 26.36
C VAL A 335 -2.65 17.39 26.46
N ALA A 336 -2.44 18.70 26.49
CA ALA A 336 -3.54 19.65 26.48
C ALA A 336 -4.44 19.50 25.24
N LYS A 337 -3.84 19.32 24.06
CA LYS A 337 -4.57 19.06 22.81
C LYS A 337 -5.34 17.73 22.84
N LEU A 338 -4.73 16.67 23.38
CA LEU A 338 -5.35 15.33 23.51
C LEU A 338 -6.66 15.44 24.32
N VAL A 339 -6.61 16.11 25.46
CA VAL A 339 -7.78 16.28 26.33
C VAL A 339 -8.80 17.21 25.69
N LYS A 340 -8.38 18.40 25.23
CA LYS A 340 -9.26 19.42 24.65
C LYS A 340 -10.03 18.92 23.43
N LYS A 341 -9.42 18.08 22.59
CA LYS A 341 -10.01 17.60 21.35
C LYS A 341 -10.53 16.15 21.46
N ASN A 342 -10.67 15.63 22.67
CA ASN A 342 -11.19 14.28 22.96
C ASN A 342 -10.53 13.18 22.09
N LEU A 343 -9.19 13.19 22.00
CA LEU A 343 -8.41 12.21 21.29
C LEU A 343 -8.12 11.00 22.17
N ASP A 344 -7.86 9.86 21.55
CA ASP A 344 -7.33 8.66 22.22
C ASP A 344 -5.82 8.66 22.24
N MET A 345 -5.21 9.20 21.17
CA MET A 345 -3.76 9.28 21.04
C MET A 345 -3.36 10.54 20.29
N ILE A 346 -2.21 11.09 20.65
CA ILE A 346 -1.54 12.14 19.89
C ILE A 346 -0.08 11.75 19.65
N VAL A 347 0.38 11.94 18.43
CA VAL A 347 1.76 11.68 18.02
C VAL A 347 2.48 13.02 17.95
N ALA A 348 3.40 13.25 18.87
CA ALA A 348 4.17 14.49 18.94
C ALA A 348 5.49 14.34 18.17
N ASN A 349 5.66 15.16 17.13
CA ASN A 349 6.88 15.24 16.33
C ASN A 349 7.88 16.20 16.96
N ASN A 350 9.14 15.78 17.08
CA ASN A 350 10.23 16.62 17.54
C ASN A 350 11.05 17.15 16.35
N LEU A 351 10.87 18.42 16.00
CA LEU A 351 11.59 19.08 14.90
C LEU A 351 13.05 19.45 15.22
N LYS A 352 13.42 19.43 16.50
CA LYS A 352 14.78 19.84 16.95
C LYS A 352 15.82 18.72 16.78
N VAL A 353 15.38 17.50 16.46
CA VAL A 353 16.28 16.35 16.29
C VAL A 353 16.72 16.25 14.84
N GLU A 354 18.00 16.20 14.60
CA GLU A 354 18.57 15.96 13.28
C GLU A 354 18.08 14.61 12.73
N GLY A 355 17.64 14.58 11.47
CA GLY A 355 17.03 13.40 10.86
C GLY A 355 15.52 13.23 11.11
N ALA A 356 14.89 14.13 11.90
CA ALA A 356 13.44 14.19 12.05
C ALA A 356 12.83 15.36 11.27
N GLY A 357 11.63 15.19 10.73
CA GLY A 357 10.93 16.28 10.06
C GLY A 357 10.22 15.92 8.74
N PHE A 358 9.80 16.93 7.97
CA PHE A 358 8.95 16.76 6.81
C PHE A 358 9.62 16.08 5.60
N GLY A 359 10.80 16.54 5.20
CA GLY A 359 11.46 16.14 3.93
C GLY A 359 12.18 14.79 4.00
N VAL A 360 12.61 14.35 5.18
CA VAL A 360 13.42 13.14 5.39
C VAL A 360 12.56 11.87 5.47
N ASN A 361 13.19 10.70 5.33
CA ASN A 361 12.52 9.40 5.39
C ASN A 361 12.48 8.81 6.81
N THR A 362 13.13 9.47 7.77
CA THR A 362 13.19 9.09 9.18
C THR A 362 12.34 10.03 10.03
N ASN A 363 12.04 9.62 11.27
CA ASN A 363 11.34 10.45 12.23
C ASN A 363 11.69 10.04 13.68
N VAL A 364 11.51 10.99 14.61
CA VAL A 364 11.51 10.79 16.07
C VAL A 364 10.17 11.30 16.58
N VAL A 365 9.38 10.43 17.17
CA VAL A 365 8.05 10.78 17.65
C VAL A 365 7.84 10.28 19.07
N THR A 366 6.95 10.95 19.81
CA THR A 366 6.43 10.48 21.09
C THR A 366 4.95 10.14 20.92
N LEU A 367 4.57 8.91 21.21
CA LEU A 367 3.19 8.47 21.27
C LEU A 367 2.62 8.80 22.63
N ILE A 368 1.58 9.62 22.69
CA ILE A 368 1.00 10.11 23.95
C ILE A 368 -0.46 9.67 24.01
N THR A 369 -0.82 8.97 25.09
CA THR A 369 -2.19 8.57 25.43
C THR A 369 -2.58 9.15 26.79
N ARG A 370 -3.80 8.93 27.25
CA ARG A 370 -4.24 9.32 28.59
C ARG A 370 -3.48 8.56 29.70
N LYS A 371 -2.85 7.42 29.39
CA LYS A 371 -2.08 6.56 30.32
C LYS A 371 -0.61 6.94 30.42
N GLY A 372 -0.11 7.74 29.49
CA GLY A 372 1.30 8.17 29.45
C GLY A 372 1.84 8.36 28.05
N GLY A 373 3.15 8.56 27.96
CA GLY A 373 3.85 8.79 26.70
C GLY A 373 5.02 7.81 26.51
N GLU A 374 5.20 7.33 25.27
CA GLU A 374 6.32 6.49 24.84
C GLU A 374 7.08 7.21 23.73
N GLN A 375 8.36 7.49 23.95
CA GLN A 375 9.23 8.07 22.94
C GLN A 375 9.85 6.96 22.09
N LEU A 376 9.64 7.03 20.77
CA LEU A 376 10.28 6.13 19.83
C LEU A 376 11.66 6.68 19.43
N PRO A 377 12.69 5.82 19.26
CA PRO A 377 13.99 6.26 18.76
C PRO A 377 13.89 6.73 17.29
N LEU A 378 14.99 7.31 16.78
CA LEU A 378 15.09 7.63 15.36
C LEU A 378 14.95 6.35 14.52
N MET A 379 13.93 6.30 13.70
CA MET A 379 13.64 5.16 12.83
C MET A 379 13.00 5.61 11.51
N SER A 380 12.83 4.70 10.56
CA SER A 380 12.14 5.02 9.30
C SER A 380 10.68 5.37 9.55
N LYS A 381 10.09 6.20 8.66
CA LYS A 381 8.65 6.51 8.72
C LYS A 381 7.76 5.27 8.58
N ASP A 382 8.25 4.24 7.91
CA ASP A 382 7.56 2.95 7.81
C ASP A 382 7.57 2.22 9.16
N ASP A 383 8.70 2.18 9.85
CA ASP A 383 8.78 1.58 11.18
C ASP A 383 7.96 2.38 12.22
N VAL A 384 7.97 3.72 12.13
CA VAL A 384 7.09 4.57 12.96
C VAL A 384 5.62 4.22 12.72
N ALA A 385 5.21 4.03 11.46
CA ALA A 385 3.84 3.67 11.10
C ALA A 385 3.43 2.32 11.72
N GLU A 386 4.30 1.31 11.66
CA GLU A 386 4.05 0.00 12.29
C GLU A 386 3.93 0.12 13.81
N LYS A 387 4.84 0.83 14.48
CA LYS A 387 4.78 1.08 15.93
C LYS A 387 3.54 1.86 16.34
N LEU A 388 3.15 2.86 15.56
CA LEU A 388 1.91 3.60 15.79
C LEU A 388 0.68 2.69 15.74
N LEU A 389 0.57 1.85 14.70
CA LEU A 389 -0.54 0.91 14.59
C LEU A 389 -0.53 -0.15 15.69
N ASP A 390 0.64 -0.61 16.13
CA ASP A 390 0.77 -1.48 17.29
C ASP A 390 0.22 -0.83 18.57
N ALA A 391 0.60 0.43 18.80
CA ALA A 391 0.11 1.19 19.96
C ALA A 391 -1.40 1.43 19.90
N ILE A 392 -1.94 1.78 18.71
CA ILE A 392 -3.39 1.95 18.51
C ILE A 392 -4.14 0.65 18.82
N MET A 393 -3.67 -0.48 18.32
CA MET A 393 -4.35 -1.77 18.57
C MET A 393 -4.27 -2.19 20.04
N LYS A 394 -3.16 -1.89 20.72
CA LYS A 394 -3.01 -2.13 22.17
C LYS A 394 -3.96 -1.27 22.99
N GLU A 395 -4.22 -0.03 22.61
CA GLU A 395 -5.14 0.87 23.32
C GLU A 395 -6.62 0.55 23.06
N ARG A 396 -6.92 -0.10 21.93
CA ARG A 396 -8.29 -0.55 21.56
C ARG A 396 -8.67 -1.89 22.18
N ALA A 397 -7.68 -2.72 22.57
CA ALA A 397 -7.90 -4.01 23.25
C ALA A 397 -8.30 -3.80 24.71
#